data_235a7f4507170a1a5b1a878835b893ca
#
_entry.id   235a7f4507170a1a5b1a878835b893ca
#
_cell.length_a   1.000
_cell.length_b   1.000
_cell.length_c   1.000
_cell.angle_alpha   90.00
_cell.angle_beta   90.00
_cell.angle_gamma   90.00
#
_symmetry.space_group_name_H-M   'P 1'
#
loop_
_entity.id
_entity.type
_entity.pdbx_description
1 polymer ?
#
loop_
_entity_poly.entity_id
_entity_poly.type
_entity_poly.pdbx_seq_one_letter_code
_entity_poly.pdbx_strand_id
1 'polypeptide(L)'
;MHRHTPFKRSTIALLAAAMLAGGQASAVVTDADILNDAATKGDVVSFGLGTQGQRFSPSTQINTKTVKNLVPAWSMSFGGEKQRGQESQPVIHNGKMFVTASYSRLFAMDAKTGKKLWKYEHRLPDGIMPCCDVINRGAALYDNLVIFATLDAQLVALNQDTGKVVWKEKLEDYAAGYSATAAPIIAKGKLITGVSGGEFGVVGRIDARDPKTGKLIWTRPTVEGHMGYIMKDGEKVENGISGTTNATWPGDLWKTGGAATWNGATYDPETNLIFAGTGNPAPWNSHLRPGDNLFSSSTVAIDADTGKIVWHYQNTPHDGWDFDGVNEFVSFDYKDPKTGKIIKAGGKADRNGFFFVNDRTNGKLLNAFPFVKKITWATGYDMNTGRPIYTADGRPGNPADEADGKKGKVVFSAPSFLGGKNQQQMAYSPQTGLFYVPANEWSMDIWNEPVAYKKGAAYLGAGFTIKAIHDDHIGVLRAVDPATGKIVWENKNYAPLWGGVLTTAGGLIFYGTPEGFLKGVDAKTGKELWSFQTGTGIVAPPVTWEQDGEQMIAVTTGWGGAVPLWGGDVAKRVNYLEQGGSVWVFKLHKG
;
A
#
# COMPACT_ATOMS: atom_id res chain seq x y z
N MET A 1 -101.96 11.90 -5.56
CA MET A 1 -101.24 10.76 -4.88
C MET A 1 -100.03 10.38 -5.67
N HIS A 2 -98.85 10.97 -5.38
CA HIS A 2 -97.59 10.52 -5.95
C HIS A 2 -96.60 10.38 -4.82
N ARG A 3 -96.05 9.18 -4.65
CA ARG A 3 -95.07 8.83 -3.65
C ARG A 3 -93.68 9.16 -4.20
N HIS A 4 -92.93 10.02 -3.52
CA HIS A 4 -91.53 10.23 -3.73
C HIS A 4 -90.69 9.18 -3.00
N THR A 5 -89.83 8.47 -3.74
CA THR A 5 -88.74 7.65 -3.24
C THR A 5 -87.46 8.43 -3.18
N PRO A 6 -86.66 8.34 -2.10
CA PRO A 6 -85.37 9.12 -2.05
C PRO A 6 -84.24 8.31 -2.64
N PHE A 7 -83.46 9.03 -3.46
CA PHE A 7 -82.18 8.56 -4.01
C PHE A 7 -81.10 8.46 -2.93
N LYS A 8 -80.51 7.28 -2.80
CA LYS A 8 -79.31 7.06 -1.98
C LYS A 8 -78.09 7.59 -2.71
N ARG A 9 -77.39 8.56 -2.13
CA ARG A 9 -76.05 9.02 -2.56
C ARG A 9 -75.02 8.03 -2.10
N SER A 10 -74.34 7.33 -3.02
CA SER A 10 -73.14 6.53 -2.77
C SER A 10 -71.94 7.46 -2.73
N THR A 11 -71.32 7.55 -1.57
CA THR A 11 -70.04 8.24 -1.35
C THR A 11 -68.92 7.35 -1.82
N ILE A 12 -68.25 7.69 -2.93
CA ILE A 12 -67.03 7.04 -3.40
C ILE A 12 -65.87 7.65 -2.59
N ALA A 13 -65.30 6.86 -1.67
CA ALA A 13 -64.06 7.22 -0.98
C ALA A 13 -62.89 6.95 -1.91
N LEU A 14 -62.23 8.02 -2.44
CA LEU A 14 -60.92 7.93 -3.07
C LEU A 14 -59.90 7.65 -1.98
N LEU A 15 -59.36 6.41 -1.93
CA LEU A 15 -58.11 6.14 -1.25
C LEU A 15 -56.95 6.69 -2.10
N ALA A 16 -56.39 7.80 -1.68
CA ALA A 16 -55.09 8.28 -2.17
C ALA A 16 -54.00 7.39 -1.56
N ALA A 17 -53.50 6.43 -2.33
CA ALA A 17 -52.27 5.70 -1.99
C ALA A 17 -51.07 6.68 -2.14
N ALA A 18 -50.67 7.27 -1.03
CA ALA A 18 -49.39 7.98 -0.96
C ALA A 18 -48.26 6.90 -1.09
N MET A 19 -47.68 6.77 -2.28
CA MET A 19 -46.40 6.10 -2.44
C MET A 19 -45.37 6.92 -1.68
N LEU A 20 -45.09 6.52 -0.45
CA LEU A 20 -43.85 6.87 0.23
C LEU A 20 -42.73 6.22 -0.57
N ALA A 21 -42.11 6.96 -1.47
CA ALA A 21 -40.76 6.68 -1.96
C ALA A 21 -39.83 6.84 -0.76
N GLY A 22 -39.77 5.79 0.05
CA GLY A 22 -38.73 5.63 1.06
C GLY A 22 -37.42 5.49 0.33
N GLY A 23 -36.74 6.62 0.10
CA GLY A 23 -35.33 6.58 -0.22
C GLY A 23 -34.66 5.79 0.90
N GLN A 24 -34.22 4.55 0.63
CA GLN A 24 -33.32 3.85 1.53
C GLN A 24 -32.15 4.80 1.74
N ALA A 25 -31.99 5.32 2.95
CA ALA A 25 -30.75 6.01 3.32
C ALA A 25 -29.62 5.03 3.00
N SER A 26 -28.71 5.44 2.11
CA SER A 26 -27.53 4.63 1.80
C SER A 26 -26.86 4.29 3.11
N ALA A 27 -26.65 3.00 3.38
CA ALA A 27 -25.92 2.58 4.57
C ALA A 27 -24.56 3.29 4.57
N VAL A 28 -24.18 3.90 5.69
CA VAL A 28 -22.91 4.60 5.85
C VAL A 28 -21.85 3.64 6.36
N VAL A 29 -20.58 3.87 5.99
CA VAL A 29 -19.45 3.08 6.51
C VAL A 29 -19.10 3.55 7.92
N THR A 30 -19.09 2.64 8.87
CA THR A 30 -18.79 2.87 10.29
C THR A 30 -17.47 2.23 10.72
N ASP A 31 -16.99 2.54 11.93
CA ASP A 31 -15.85 1.83 12.54
C ASP A 31 -16.10 0.33 12.66
N ALA A 32 -17.33 -0.07 12.95
CA ALA A 32 -17.70 -1.47 13.06
C ALA A 32 -17.54 -2.20 11.71
N ASP A 33 -17.93 -1.57 10.61
CA ASP A 33 -17.75 -2.14 9.27
C ASP A 33 -16.28 -2.28 8.93
N ILE A 34 -15.45 -1.28 9.24
CA ILE A 34 -13.99 -1.31 9.03
C ILE A 34 -13.34 -2.45 9.84
N LEU A 35 -13.67 -2.56 11.12
CA LEU A 35 -13.11 -3.60 11.99
C LEU A 35 -13.55 -5.01 11.60
N ASN A 36 -14.74 -5.14 11.02
CA ASN A 36 -15.31 -6.43 10.63
C ASN A 36 -15.09 -6.79 9.15
N ASP A 37 -14.43 -5.92 8.37
CA ASP A 37 -14.25 -6.08 6.91
C ASP A 37 -13.62 -7.42 6.53
N ALA A 38 -12.57 -7.85 7.25
CA ALA A 38 -11.93 -9.15 7.00
C ALA A 38 -12.82 -10.37 7.22
N ALA A 39 -13.89 -10.24 8.01
CA ALA A 39 -14.84 -11.32 8.31
C ALA A 39 -16.07 -11.30 7.39
N THR A 40 -16.28 -10.22 6.64
CA THR A 40 -17.42 -10.06 5.73
C THR A 40 -17.09 -10.51 4.31
N LYS A 41 -18.12 -10.64 3.48
CA LYS A 41 -17.99 -11.05 2.07
C LYS A 41 -18.61 -10.05 1.11
N GLY A 42 -19.53 -9.19 1.59
CA GLY A 42 -20.36 -8.34 0.73
C GLY A 42 -19.69 -7.06 0.25
N ASP A 43 -18.85 -6.48 1.08
CA ASP A 43 -18.16 -5.21 0.82
C ASP A 43 -16.64 -5.40 0.92
N VAL A 44 -15.89 -4.37 0.50
CA VAL A 44 -14.45 -4.21 0.70
C VAL A 44 -14.25 -2.77 1.14
N VAL A 45 -14.41 -2.48 2.42
CA VAL A 45 -14.43 -1.10 2.93
C VAL A 45 -13.07 -0.61 3.39
N SER A 46 -12.06 -1.49 3.45
CA SER A 46 -10.71 -1.15 3.88
C SER A 46 -9.64 -1.50 2.84
N PHE A 47 -8.56 -0.73 2.84
CA PHE A 47 -7.34 -1.10 2.12
C PHE A 47 -6.68 -2.28 2.85
N GLY A 48 -6.41 -3.38 2.13
CA GLY A 48 -5.82 -4.60 2.72
C GLY A 48 -6.81 -5.68 3.11
N LEU A 49 -8.13 -5.52 2.84
CA LEU A 49 -9.20 -6.46 3.21
C LEU A 49 -9.17 -6.74 4.73
N GLY A 50 -9.43 -5.70 5.49
CA GLY A 50 -9.32 -5.67 6.95
C GLY A 50 -8.13 -4.84 7.45
N THR A 51 -8.23 -4.38 8.70
CA THR A 51 -7.26 -3.45 9.29
C THR A 51 -5.85 -4.03 9.46
N GLN A 52 -5.73 -5.36 9.52
CA GLN A 52 -4.47 -6.08 9.74
C GLN A 52 -3.66 -6.33 8.45
N GLY A 53 -4.22 -5.99 7.28
CA GLY A 53 -3.52 -6.08 5.99
C GLY A 53 -3.25 -7.49 5.48
N GLN A 54 -3.98 -8.51 5.96
CA GLN A 54 -3.76 -9.92 5.57
C GLN A 54 -4.15 -10.23 4.12
N ARG A 55 -5.00 -9.41 3.50
CA ARG A 55 -5.53 -9.62 2.14
C ARG A 55 -6.12 -11.00 1.95
N PHE A 56 -6.80 -11.47 2.99
CA PHE A 56 -7.52 -12.74 3.02
C PHE A 56 -9.02 -12.49 2.98
N SER A 57 -9.72 -13.15 2.05
CA SER A 57 -11.17 -13.13 1.98
C SER A 57 -11.77 -14.46 2.45
N PRO A 58 -12.84 -14.45 3.26
CA PRO A 58 -13.54 -15.66 3.68
C PRO A 58 -14.45 -16.28 2.59
N SER A 59 -14.49 -15.71 1.39
CA SER A 59 -15.29 -16.21 0.26
C SER A 59 -14.76 -17.53 -0.30
N THR A 60 -15.68 -18.44 -0.67
CA THR A 60 -15.36 -19.83 -1.06
C THR A 60 -16.01 -20.31 -2.36
N GLN A 61 -16.88 -19.52 -2.99
CA GLN A 61 -17.56 -19.95 -4.24
C GLN A 61 -16.53 -20.14 -5.38
N ILE A 62 -15.59 -19.16 -5.52
CA ILE A 62 -14.44 -19.31 -6.39
C ILE A 62 -13.36 -20.04 -5.60
N ASN A 63 -13.09 -21.29 -5.98
CA ASN A 63 -12.20 -22.19 -5.29
C ASN A 63 -11.37 -23.03 -6.30
N THR A 64 -10.48 -23.88 -5.81
CA THR A 64 -9.58 -24.68 -6.65
C THR A 64 -10.27 -25.56 -7.69
N LYS A 65 -11.56 -25.89 -7.50
CA LYS A 65 -12.36 -26.69 -8.47
C LYS A 65 -13.12 -25.81 -9.47
N THR A 66 -13.60 -24.63 -9.01
CA THR A 66 -14.49 -23.76 -9.81
C THR A 66 -13.77 -22.68 -10.57
N VAL A 67 -12.55 -22.30 -10.17
CA VAL A 67 -11.78 -21.18 -10.76
C VAL A 67 -11.57 -21.31 -12.27
N LYS A 68 -11.51 -22.53 -12.81
CA LYS A 68 -11.43 -22.80 -14.26
C LYS A 68 -12.62 -22.24 -15.07
N ASN A 69 -13.75 -21.99 -14.38
CA ASN A 69 -14.96 -21.44 -14.99
C ASN A 69 -15.07 -19.91 -14.77
N LEU A 70 -14.00 -19.26 -14.31
CA LEU A 70 -13.98 -17.82 -14.10
C LEU A 70 -13.89 -17.11 -15.46
N VAL A 71 -14.82 -16.17 -15.69
CA VAL A 71 -14.92 -15.41 -16.94
C VAL A 71 -15.03 -13.92 -16.63
N PRO A 72 -14.64 -13.03 -17.56
CA PRO A 72 -14.92 -11.61 -17.42
C PRO A 72 -16.42 -11.34 -17.31
N ALA A 73 -16.83 -10.55 -16.31
CA ALA A 73 -18.18 -10.04 -16.19
C ALA A 73 -18.31 -8.69 -16.91
N TRP A 74 -17.35 -7.81 -16.70
CA TRP A 74 -17.25 -6.51 -17.35
C TRP A 74 -15.84 -5.92 -17.20
N SER A 75 -15.55 -4.92 -18.02
CA SER A 75 -14.38 -4.05 -17.86
C SER A 75 -14.76 -2.60 -18.14
N MET A 76 -14.06 -1.66 -17.51
CA MET A 76 -14.24 -0.23 -17.74
C MET A 76 -12.87 0.44 -17.90
N SER A 77 -12.65 1.12 -19.02
CA SER A 77 -11.47 1.95 -19.24
C SER A 77 -11.58 3.27 -18.46
N PHE A 78 -10.47 3.71 -17.86
CA PHE A 78 -10.38 5.04 -17.25
C PHE A 78 -10.29 6.17 -18.27
N GLY A 79 -10.05 5.85 -19.54
CA GLY A 79 -10.05 6.78 -20.65
C GLY A 79 -8.99 7.89 -20.60
N GLY A 80 -8.87 8.63 -21.70
CA GLY A 80 -7.96 9.77 -21.82
C GLY A 80 -6.51 9.38 -22.06
N GLU A 81 -5.65 10.38 -22.18
CA GLU A 81 -4.20 10.23 -22.38
C GLU A 81 -3.43 9.94 -21.07
N LYS A 82 -4.10 10.10 -19.92
CA LYS A 82 -3.51 9.99 -18.58
C LYS A 82 -3.64 8.57 -18.04
N GLN A 83 -2.98 7.61 -18.68
CA GLN A 83 -3.13 6.19 -18.37
C GLN A 83 -1.77 5.55 -18.13
N ARG A 84 -1.26 5.57 -16.90
CA ARG A 84 -0.09 4.78 -16.54
C ARG A 84 0.01 4.58 -15.02
N GLY A 85 0.59 3.46 -14.58
CA GLY A 85 0.85 3.21 -13.18
C GLY A 85 -0.42 3.06 -12.34
N GLN A 86 -1.32 2.15 -12.71
CA GLN A 86 -2.59 1.94 -12.00
C GLN A 86 -2.39 0.98 -10.80
N GLU A 87 -1.93 1.51 -9.66
CA GLU A 87 -1.62 0.73 -8.45
C GLU A 87 -2.80 0.60 -7.47
N SER A 88 -3.99 1.11 -7.83
CA SER A 88 -5.13 1.25 -6.94
C SER A 88 -5.79 -0.08 -6.58
N GLN A 89 -5.96 -0.33 -5.27
CA GLN A 89 -6.92 -1.31 -4.78
C GLN A 89 -8.34 -0.74 -4.90
N PRO A 90 -9.29 -1.42 -5.58
CA PRO A 90 -10.69 -1.07 -5.51
C PRO A 90 -11.24 -1.18 -4.09
N VAL A 91 -12.10 -0.25 -3.67
CA VAL A 91 -12.93 -0.37 -2.47
C VAL A 91 -14.40 -0.42 -2.87
N ILE A 92 -15.20 -1.20 -2.13
CA ILE A 92 -16.57 -1.51 -2.52
C ILE A 92 -17.48 -1.32 -1.30
N HIS A 93 -18.57 -0.58 -1.50
CA HIS A 93 -19.58 -0.40 -0.47
C HIS A 93 -20.96 -0.25 -1.09
N ASN A 94 -21.92 -1.01 -0.58
CA ASN A 94 -23.33 -0.94 -0.98
C ASN A 94 -23.51 -0.97 -2.51
N GLY A 95 -22.86 -1.94 -3.18
CA GLY A 95 -22.91 -2.15 -4.63
C GLY A 95 -22.20 -1.10 -5.49
N LYS A 96 -21.46 -0.17 -4.89
CA LYS A 96 -20.63 0.80 -5.59
C LYS A 96 -19.16 0.46 -5.42
N MET A 97 -18.42 0.49 -6.52
CA MET A 97 -16.97 0.33 -6.54
C MET A 97 -16.31 1.69 -6.77
N PHE A 98 -15.31 2.00 -5.95
CA PHE A 98 -14.51 3.22 -6.07
C PHE A 98 -13.07 2.83 -6.40
N VAL A 99 -12.51 3.44 -7.44
CA VAL A 99 -11.15 3.17 -7.92
C VAL A 99 -10.44 4.50 -8.16
N THR A 100 -9.33 4.70 -7.47
CA THR A 100 -8.43 5.81 -7.80
C THR A 100 -7.60 5.44 -9.05
N ALA A 101 -7.16 6.43 -9.78
CA ALA A 101 -6.35 6.24 -10.97
C ALA A 101 -5.22 7.27 -11.03
N SER A 102 -4.28 7.06 -11.92
CA SER A 102 -3.16 7.98 -12.15
C SER A 102 -3.62 9.43 -12.31
N TYR A 103 -2.75 10.38 -11.98
CA TYR A 103 -3.01 11.82 -11.99
C TYR A 103 -4.13 12.26 -11.03
N SER A 104 -4.27 11.57 -9.87
CA SER A 104 -5.25 11.91 -8.83
C SER A 104 -6.69 11.95 -9.35
N ARG A 105 -7.08 10.97 -10.14
CA ARG A 105 -8.47 10.75 -10.60
C ARG A 105 -9.15 9.72 -9.71
N LEU A 106 -10.47 9.77 -9.59
CA LEU A 106 -11.28 8.78 -8.91
C LEU A 106 -12.55 8.48 -9.71
N PHE A 107 -12.89 7.20 -9.83
CA PHE A 107 -14.07 6.72 -10.54
C PHE A 107 -14.97 5.97 -9.58
N ALA A 108 -16.28 6.21 -9.69
CA ALA A 108 -17.30 5.38 -9.07
C ALA A 108 -18.09 4.65 -10.14
N MET A 109 -18.37 3.39 -9.90
CA MET A 109 -19.14 2.55 -10.80
C MET A 109 -20.04 1.60 -10.03
N ASP A 110 -21.09 1.14 -10.66
CA ASP A 110 -21.89 0.03 -10.17
C ASP A 110 -21.02 -1.23 -10.17
N ALA A 111 -20.83 -1.85 -9.01
CA ALA A 111 -19.88 -2.95 -8.84
C ALA A 111 -20.28 -4.23 -9.60
N LYS A 112 -21.59 -4.41 -9.87
CA LYS A 112 -22.11 -5.58 -10.59
C LYS A 112 -22.02 -5.45 -12.10
N THR A 113 -22.23 -4.23 -12.63
CA THR A 113 -22.40 -4.02 -14.07
C THR A 113 -21.28 -3.22 -14.73
N GLY A 114 -20.43 -2.54 -13.93
CA GLY A 114 -19.40 -1.65 -14.43
C GLY A 114 -19.93 -0.30 -14.95
N LYS A 115 -21.25 -0.04 -14.83
CA LYS A 115 -21.80 1.26 -15.23
C LYS A 115 -21.15 2.38 -14.42
N LYS A 116 -20.49 3.31 -15.13
CA LYS A 116 -19.92 4.49 -14.49
C LYS A 116 -21.03 5.35 -13.87
N LEU A 117 -20.92 5.63 -12.58
CA LEU A 117 -21.84 6.48 -11.83
C LEU A 117 -21.38 7.94 -11.92
N TRP A 118 -20.12 8.19 -11.59
CA TRP A 118 -19.49 9.50 -11.68
C TRP A 118 -17.96 9.35 -11.78
N LYS A 119 -17.29 10.45 -12.10
CA LYS A 119 -15.84 10.60 -12.15
C LYS A 119 -15.43 11.92 -11.51
N TYR A 120 -14.34 11.92 -10.79
CA TYR A 120 -13.66 13.11 -10.28
C TYR A 120 -12.25 13.18 -10.84
N GLU A 121 -11.84 14.38 -11.27
CA GLU A 121 -10.48 14.68 -11.70
C GLU A 121 -9.95 15.83 -10.85
N HIS A 122 -8.89 15.57 -10.09
CA HIS A 122 -8.21 16.63 -9.35
C HIS A 122 -7.38 17.47 -10.31
N ARG A 123 -7.51 18.79 -10.19
CA ARG A 123 -6.67 19.70 -10.98
C ARG A 123 -5.30 19.79 -10.30
N LEU A 124 -4.32 19.16 -10.90
CA LEU A 124 -2.92 19.24 -10.46
C LEU A 124 -2.28 20.53 -10.93
N PRO A 125 -1.35 21.13 -10.17
CA PRO A 125 -0.52 22.24 -10.62
C PRO A 125 0.31 21.88 -11.85
N ASP A 126 0.58 22.86 -12.71
CA ASP A 126 1.46 22.68 -13.85
C ASP A 126 2.90 22.41 -13.37
N GLY A 127 3.61 21.51 -14.05
CA GLY A 127 5.00 21.18 -13.74
C GLY A 127 5.20 20.36 -12.47
N ILE A 128 4.13 19.77 -11.91
CA ILE A 128 4.27 18.86 -10.78
C ILE A 128 5.15 17.65 -11.14
N MET A 129 6.15 17.36 -10.32
CA MET A 129 7.05 16.22 -10.49
C MET A 129 7.08 15.37 -9.21
N PRO A 130 6.08 14.51 -8.99
CA PRO A 130 6.14 13.55 -7.90
C PRO A 130 7.24 12.52 -8.19
N CYS A 131 7.93 12.04 -7.16
CA CYS A 131 8.79 10.87 -7.31
C CYS A 131 7.98 9.66 -7.81
N CYS A 132 8.61 8.83 -8.62
CA CYS A 132 8.21 7.44 -8.81
C CYS A 132 6.87 7.23 -9.52
N ASP A 133 6.55 8.13 -10.46
CA ASP A 133 5.35 8.15 -11.31
C ASP A 133 4.11 8.81 -10.67
N VAL A 134 3.06 8.94 -11.47
CA VAL A 134 1.83 9.67 -11.17
C VAL A 134 0.74 8.76 -10.57
N ILE A 135 1.14 7.83 -9.75
CA ILE A 135 0.34 6.73 -9.21
C ILE A 135 -0.57 7.17 -8.05
N ASN A 136 -1.56 6.34 -7.75
CA ASN A 136 -2.35 6.37 -6.52
C ASN A 136 -2.74 4.94 -6.12
N ARG A 137 -2.67 4.60 -4.82
CA ARG A 137 -2.85 3.22 -4.35
C ARG A 137 -4.23 2.89 -3.84
N GLY A 138 -5.11 3.90 -3.67
CA GLY A 138 -6.49 3.64 -3.25
C GLY A 138 -7.11 4.75 -2.41
N ALA A 139 -8.28 4.46 -1.87
CA ALA A 139 -9.07 5.37 -1.06
C ALA A 139 -9.55 4.71 0.23
N ALA A 140 -9.89 5.52 1.23
CA ALA A 140 -10.61 5.12 2.42
C ALA A 140 -12.11 5.43 2.27
N LEU A 141 -12.96 4.58 2.85
CA LEU A 141 -14.39 4.82 2.99
C LEU A 141 -14.71 5.11 4.45
N TYR A 142 -15.51 6.12 4.71
CA TYR A 142 -16.04 6.42 6.04
C TYR A 142 -17.28 7.31 5.96
N ASP A 143 -18.30 7.02 6.75
CA ASP A 143 -19.61 7.65 6.60
C ASP A 143 -20.11 7.50 5.13
N ASN A 144 -20.63 8.54 4.52
CA ASN A 144 -20.96 8.57 3.08
C ASN A 144 -19.83 9.21 2.24
N LEU A 145 -18.56 9.05 2.65
CA LEU A 145 -17.40 9.65 2.02
C LEU A 145 -16.45 8.61 1.41
N VAL A 146 -15.89 8.95 0.27
CA VAL A 146 -14.68 8.32 -0.27
C VAL A 146 -13.54 9.34 -0.24
N ILE A 147 -12.46 8.99 0.43
CA ILE A 147 -11.37 9.91 0.78
C ILE A 147 -10.07 9.39 0.17
N PHE A 148 -9.37 10.21 -0.59
CA PHE A 148 -8.09 9.84 -1.20
C PHE A 148 -7.08 10.98 -1.15
N ALA A 149 -5.81 10.64 -1.27
CA ALA A 149 -4.71 11.59 -1.32
C ALA A 149 -4.36 11.97 -2.76
N THR A 150 -3.76 13.14 -2.96
CA THR A 150 -3.41 13.66 -4.29
C THR A 150 -1.92 13.93 -4.44
N LEU A 151 -1.44 13.95 -5.68
CA LEU A 151 -0.03 14.14 -6.00
C LEU A 151 0.53 15.51 -5.58
N ASP A 152 -0.33 16.52 -5.44
CA ASP A 152 0.03 17.84 -4.92
C ASP A 152 -0.13 17.94 -3.38
N ALA A 153 -0.03 16.80 -2.70
CA ALA A 153 -0.06 16.66 -1.24
C ALA A 153 -1.32 17.27 -0.60
N GLN A 154 -2.50 16.90 -1.10
CA GLN A 154 -3.80 17.19 -0.49
C GLN A 154 -4.56 15.90 -0.18
N LEU A 155 -5.56 16.02 0.69
CA LEU A 155 -6.64 15.05 0.89
C LEU A 155 -7.92 15.61 0.30
N VAL A 156 -8.68 14.75 -0.36
CA VAL A 156 -9.97 15.09 -0.96
C VAL A 156 -11.01 14.07 -0.52
N ALA A 157 -12.11 14.54 0.06
CA ALA A 157 -13.28 13.73 0.37
C ALA A 157 -14.42 14.05 -0.57
N LEU A 158 -14.98 13.02 -1.17
CA LEU A 158 -16.11 13.09 -2.07
C LEU A 158 -17.29 12.34 -1.46
N ASN A 159 -18.49 12.84 -1.71
CA ASN A 159 -19.70 12.11 -1.39
C ASN A 159 -19.81 10.86 -2.28
N GLN A 160 -20.02 9.68 -1.71
CA GLN A 160 -20.05 8.39 -2.42
C GLN A 160 -21.14 8.31 -3.51
N ASP A 161 -22.27 9.00 -3.32
CA ASP A 161 -23.41 8.93 -4.24
C ASP A 161 -23.24 9.88 -5.42
N THR A 162 -22.67 11.06 -5.18
CA THR A 162 -22.69 12.16 -6.14
C THR A 162 -21.33 12.53 -6.75
N GLY A 163 -20.23 12.08 -6.13
CA GLY A 163 -18.88 12.50 -6.51
C GLY A 163 -18.55 13.96 -6.21
N LYS A 164 -19.45 14.70 -5.55
CA LYS A 164 -19.20 16.10 -5.17
C LYS A 164 -18.20 16.18 -4.03
N VAL A 165 -17.31 17.17 -4.10
CA VAL A 165 -16.35 17.46 -3.03
C VAL A 165 -17.12 17.90 -1.79
N VAL A 166 -16.84 17.25 -0.67
CA VAL A 166 -17.33 17.62 0.66
C VAL A 166 -16.31 18.47 1.39
N TRP A 167 -15.05 18.05 1.37
CA TRP A 167 -13.93 18.83 1.91
C TRP A 167 -12.62 18.55 1.15
N LYS A 168 -11.68 19.49 1.26
CA LYS A 168 -10.29 19.34 0.82
C LYS A 168 -9.39 19.91 1.91
N GLU A 169 -8.31 19.20 2.20
CA GLU A 169 -7.31 19.64 3.19
C GLU A 169 -5.91 19.49 2.63
N LYS A 170 -5.11 20.53 2.81
CA LYS A 170 -3.69 20.49 2.46
C LYS A 170 -2.92 19.65 3.47
N LEU A 171 -2.13 18.69 2.97
CA LEU A 171 -1.17 17.96 3.79
C LEU A 171 0.12 18.77 3.92
N GLU A 172 0.73 19.13 2.78
CA GLU A 172 2.00 19.85 2.73
C GLU A 172 2.20 20.66 1.44
N ASP A 173 3.36 21.28 1.35
CA ASP A 173 3.77 22.07 0.20
C ASP A 173 4.42 21.18 -0.88
N TYR A 174 3.71 20.90 -1.98
CA TYR A 174 4.23 20.13 -3.08
C TYR A 174 5.47 20.77 -3.73
N ALA A 175 5.60 22.09 -3.68
CA ALA A 175 6.78 22.79 -4.22
C ALA A 175 8.04 22.52 -3.39
N ALA A 176 7.90 21.98 -2.17
CA ALA A 176 9.00 21.48 -1.36
C ALA A 176 9.39 20.03 -1.67
N GLY A 177 8.67 19.36 -2.59
CA GLY A 177 8.88 17.96 -2.95
C GLY A 177 7.89 16.98 -2.28
N TYR A 178 6.92 17.48 -1.50
CA TYR A 178 5.89 16.61 -0.92
C TYR A 178 4.87 16.15 -1.94
N SER A 179 4.46 14.91 -1.83
CA SER A 179 3.30 14.33 -2.53
C SER A 179 2.59 13.33 -1.62
N ALA A 180 1.49 12.75 -2.08
CA ALA A 180 0.83 11.67 -1.34
C ALA A 180 0.26 10.63 -2.31
N THR A 181 0.71 9.39 -2.16
CA THR A 181 0.42 8.27 -3.07
C THR A 181 -0.19 7.08 -2.37
N ALA A 182 -0.11 7.02 -1.03
CA ALA A 182 -0.67 5.95 -0.22
C ALA A 182 -2.21 5.98 -0.21
N ALA A 183 -2.84 4.82 -0.09
CA ALA A 183 -4.22 4.74 0.33
C ALA A 183 -4.32 5.15 1.81
N PRO A 184 -5.15 6.12 2.18
CA PRO A 184 -5.45 6.37 3.58
C PRO A 184 -6.19 5.18 4.20
N ILE A 185 -6.06 4.99 5.50
CA ILE A 185 -6.82 3.96 6.24
C ILE A 185 -7.65 4.59 7.36
N ILE A 186 -8.61 3.84 7.86
CA ILE A 186 -9.36 4.22 9.07
C ILE A 186 -8.86 3.38 10.25
N ALA A 187 -8.50 4.06 11.34
CA ALA A 187 -8.11 3.45 12.60
C ALA A 187 -8.86 4.14 13.75
N LYS A 188 -9.76 3.42 14.42
CA LYS A 188 -10.53 3.92 15.56
C LYS A 188 -11.19 5.30 15.29
N GLY A 189 -11.95 5.38 14.18
CA GLY A 189 -12.65 6.59 13.75
C GLY A 189 -11.77 7.73 13.26
N LYS A 190 -10.49 7.49 13.02
CA LYS A 190 -9.55 8.48 12.50
C LYS A 190 -9.03 8.08 11.12
N LEU A 191 -8.95 9.04 10.23
CA LEU A 191 -8.28 8.91 8.94
C LEU A 191 -6.77 9.03 9.14
N ILE A 192 -6.04 7.97 8.82
CA ILE A 192 -4.59 7.90 8.94
C ILE A 192 -3.98 8.04 7.56
N THR A 193 -3.03 8.95 7.42
CA THR A 193 -2.33 9.21 6.15
C THR A 193 -0.87 9.56 6.38
N GLY A 194 -0.03 9.27 5.39
CA GLY A 194 1.37 9.65 5.34
C GLY A 194 1.67 10.63 4.22
N VAL A 195 2.95 10.89 4.00
CA VAL A 195 3.46 11.73 2.91
C VAL A 195 4.56 11.03 2.16
N SER A 196 4.74 11.38 0.88
CA SER A 196 5.81 10.93 -0.02
C SER A 196 6.80 12.06 -0.28
N GLY A 197 7.98 11.75 -0.82
CA GLY A 197 8.98 12.73 -1.28
C GLY A 197 10.32 12.63 -0.54
N GLY A 198 10.67 11.45 0.01
CA GLY A 198 11.94 11.24 0.72
C GLY A 198 13.16 11.69 -0.10
N GLU A 199 13.14 11.46 -1.40
CA GLU A 199 14.18 11.82 -2.37
C GLU A 199 14.38 13.33 -2.55
N PHE A 200 13.49 14.15 -2.02
CA PHE A 200 13.59 15.62 -2.01
C PHE A 200 14.02 16.17 -0.64
N GLY A 201 14.38 15.29 0.31
CA GLY A 201 14.74 15.70 1.67
C GLY A 201 13.55 16.26 2.47
N VAL A 202 12.33 15.80 2.19
CA VAL A 202 11.16 16.12 3.01
C VAL A 202 11.21 15.33 4.32
N VAL A 203 10.54 15.83 5.34
CA VAL A 203 10.37 15.10 6.62
C VAL A 203 9.13 14.25 6.55
N GLY A 204 9.31 12.93 6.65
CA GLY A 204 8.23 11.97 6.72
C GLY A 204 7.38 12.13 7.97
N ARG A 205 6.10 11.77 7.89
CA ARG A 205 5.19 11.81 9.04
C ARG A 205 3.94 10.97 8.81
N ILE A 206 3.25 10.70 9.91
CA ILE A 206 1.88 10.16 9.94
C ILE A 206 0.97 11.21 10.58
N ASP A 207 -0.16 11.49 9.93
CA ASP A 207 -1.25 12.31 10.42
C ASP A 207 -2.47 11.45 10.76
N ALA A 208 -3.15 11.76 11.86
CA ALA A 208 -4.52 11.35 12.11
C ALA A 208 -5.44 12.55 11.93
N ARG A 209 -6.52 12.35 11.22
CA ARG A 209 -7.49 13.40 10.90
C ARG A 209 -8.92 12.92 11.14
N ASP A 210 -9.81 13.83 11.41
CA ASP A 210 -11.25 13.54 11.43
C ASP A 210 -11.71 13.22 9.99
N PRO A 211 -12.21 12.01 9.70
CA PRO A 211 -12.57 11.63 8.34
C PRO A 211 -13.76 12.42 7.77
N LYS A 212 -14.63 13.00 8.63
CA LYS A 212 -15.80 13.78 8.19
C LYS A 212 -15.46 15.22 7.80
N THR A 213 -14.38 15.76 8.36
CA THR A 213 -14.02 17.19 8.19
C THR A 213 -12.62 17.40 7.60
N GLY A 214 -11.77 16.37 7.59
CA GLY A 214 -10.36 16.46 7.20
C GLY A 214 -9.46 17.13 8.23
N LYS A 215 -10.01 17.66 9.33
CA LYS A 215 -9.25 18.39 10.36
C LYS A 215 -8.24 17.50 11.06
N LEU A 216 -7.04 18.04 11.27
CA LEU A 216 -5.97 17.35 11.99
C LEU A 216 -6.40 17.02 13.42
N ILE A 217 -6.11 15.81 13.88
CA ILE A 217 -6.23 15.37 15.29
C ILE A 217 -4.85 15.33 15.91
N TRP A 218 -3.91 14.64 15.31
CA TRP A 218 -2.50 14.64 15.69
C TRP A 218 -1.59 14.42 14.47
N THR A 219 -0.33 14.82 14.59
CA THR A 219 0.73 14.56 13.61
C THR A 219 1.98 14.05 14.32
N ARG A 220 2.61 13.02 13.74
CA ARG A 220 3.84 12.42 14.23
C ARG A 220 4.89 12.37 13.13
N PRO A 221 5.95 13.18 13.18
CA PRO A 221 7.10 13.05 12.31
C PRO A 221 7.80 11.70 12.49
N THR A 222 8.37 11.19 11.42
CA THR A 222 9.08 9.89 11.38
C THR A 222 10.61 10.07 11.31
N VAL A 223 11.10 11.28 11.49
CA VAL A 223 12.52 11.58 11.70
C VAL A 223 12.73 11.96 13.17
N GLU A 224 13.73 11.35 13.80
CA GLU A 224 14.10 11.60 15.19
C GLU A 224 14.37 13.09 15.44
N GLY A 225 13.94 13.61 16.60
CA GLY A 225 14.13 15.00 17.00
C GLY A 225 13.01 15.96 16.61
N HIS A 226 12.19 15.63 15.61
CA HIS A 226 11.07 16.48 15.21
C HIS A 226 9.92 16.43 16.23
N MET A 227 9.32 17.60 16.50
CA MET A 227 8.17 17.75 17.39
C MET A 227 6.89 17.18 16.76
N GLY A 228 6.21 16.32 17.51
CA GLY A 228 4.83 15.90 17.21
C GLY A 228 3.81 16.85 17.85
N TYR A 229 2.59 16.84 17.32
CA TYR A 229 1.52 17.71 17.82
C TYR A 229 0.21 16.95 17.94
N ILE A 230 -0.62 17.41 18.90
CA ILE A 230 -2.01 16.99 19.05
C ILE A 230 -2.91 18.23 19.10
N MET A 231 -4.11 18.15 18.54
CA MET A 231 -5.09 19.24 18.61
C MET A 231 -5.90 19.12 19.89
N LYS A 232 -5.95 20.21 20.68
CA LYS A 232 -6.79 20.34 21.87
C LYS A 232 -7.54 21.66 21.81
N ASP A 233 -8.86 21.60 21.94
CA ASP A 233 -9.74 22.78 21.91
C ASP A 233 -9.52 23.70 20.70
N GLY A 234 -9.15 23.09 19.54
CA GLY A 234 -8.84 23.81 18.30
C GLY A 234 -7.40 24.35 18.19
N GLU A 235 -6.59 24.20 19.22
CA GLU A 235 -5.21 24.65 19.26
C GLU A 235 -4.22 23.49 19.03
N LYS A 236 -3.08 23.79 18.41
CA LYS A 236 -1.97 22.86 18.17
C LYS A 236 -1.06 22.83 19.40
N VAL A 237 -1.08 21.73 20.13
CA VAL A 237 -0.30 21.51 21.36
C VAL A 237 0.84 20.53 21.07
N GLU A 238 2.03 20.83 21.58
CA GLU A 238 3.19 19.94 21.49
C GLU A 238 2.93 18.60 22.18
N ASN A 239 3.33 17.51 21.52
CA ASN A 239 3.09 16.13 21.95
C ASN A 239 4.39 15.30 22.03
N GLY A 240 5.48 15.96 22.38
CA GLY A 240 6.82 15.39 22.46
C GLY A 240 7.47 15.17 21.10
N ILE A 241 8.78 15.12 21.10
CA ILE A 241 9.57 14.82 19.90
C ILE A 241 9.46 13.34 19.54
N SER A 242 9.69 13.02 18.26
CA SER A 242 9.88 11.65 17.81
C SER A 242 11.24 11.14 18.29
N GLY A 243 11.24 10.03 19.04
CA GLY A 243 12.42 9.59 19.79
C GLY A 243 12.64 10.39 21.07
N THR A 244 13.86 10.38 21.57
CA THR A 244 14.25 11.10 22.79
C THR A 244 15.12 12.32 22.49
N THR A 245 15.84 12.30 21.39
CA THR A 245 16.77 13.33 20.92
C THR A 245 16.88 13.24 19.40
N ASN A 246 17.83 13.94 18.79
CA ASN A 246 18.26 13.73 17.39
C ASN A 246 19.63 13.04 17.31
N ALA A 247 19.97 12.22 18.31
CA ALA A 247 21.33 11.69 18.50
C ALA A 247 21.82 10.78 17.37
N THR A 248 20.92 10.18 16.58
CA THR A 248 21.29 9.34 15.45
C THR A 248 21.50 10.11 14.15
N TRP A 249 21.43 11.45 14.20
CA TRP A 249 21.63 12.33 13.06
C TRP A 249 22.77 13.33 13.33
N PRO A 250 23.70 13.54 12.39
CA PRO A 250 24.75 14.54 12.58
C PRO A 250 24.21 15.96 12.33
N GLY A 251 24.59 16.89 13.19
CA GLY A 251 24.25 18.31 13.05
C GLY A 251 22.77 18.56 12.78
N ASP A 252 22.47 19.28 11.71
CA ASP A 252 21.12 19.70 11.30
C ASP A 252 20.48 18.81 10.22
N LEU A 253 21.10 17.70 9.82
CA LEU A 253 20.59 16.85 8.73
C LEU A 253 19.24 16.19 9.03
N TRP A 254 18.89 16.01 10.32
CA TRP A 254 17.56 15.56 10.72
C TRP A 254 16.43 16.47 10.22
N LYS A 255 16.71 17.75 9.95
CA LYS A 255 15.72 18.73 9.45
C LYS A 255 15.24 18.41 8.04
N THR A 256 16.02 17.63 7.28
CA THR A 256 15.71 17.17 5.90
C THR A 256 15.88 15.66 5.76
N GLY A 257 15.57 14.92 6.82
CA GLY A 257 15.98 13.53 7.02
C GLY A 257 15.26 12.48 6.18
N GLY A 258 14.27 12.80 5.37
CA GLY A 258 13.52 11.80 4.59
C GLY A 258 12.54 11.00 5.45
N ALA A 259 12.69 9.68 5.49
CA ALA A 259 11.84 8.76 6.24
C ALA A 259 10.34 8.88 5.91
N ALA A 260 9.99 9.12 4.64
CA ALA A 260 8.63 9.31 4.18
C ALA A 260 7.77 8.04 4.32
N THR A 261 6.45 8.20 4.55
CA THR A 261 5.51 7.10 4.82
C THR A 261 4.58 6.89 3.63
N TRP A 262 5.16 6.63 2.49
CA TRP A 262 4.51 6.70 1.19
C TRP A 262 3.70 5.44 0.78
N ASN A 263 3.80 4.33 1.51
CA ASN A 263 3.12 3.07 1.14
C ASN A 263 1.89 2.74 2.02
N GLY A 264 1.56 3.57 3.01
CA GLY A 264 0.40 3.38 3.87
C GLY A 264 0.74 2.71 5.21
N ALA A 265 -0.31 2.33 5.93
CA ALA A 265 -0.23 1.77 7.27
C ALA A 265 -1.23 0.63 7.45
N THR A 266 -1.08 -0.15 8.54
CA THR A 266 -2.06 -1.10 9.06
C THR A 266 -2.44 -0.75 10.49
N TYR A 267 -3.56 -1.26 10.98
CA TYR A 267 -4.04 -0.99 12.33
C TYR A 267 -4.39 -2.29 13.05
N ASP A 268 -3.90 -2.44 14.26
CA ASP A 268 -4.27 -3.54 15.15
C ASP A 268 -5.17 -3.05 16.29
N PRO A 269 -6.46 -3.40 16.28
CA PRO A 269 -7.38 -2.96 17.33
C PRO A 269 -7.09 -3.60 18.70
N GLU A 270 -6.42 -4.76 18.76
CA GLU A 270 -6.08 -5.43 20.03
C GLU A 270 -5.05 -4.64 20.82
N THR A 271 -4.06 -4.06 20.14
CA THR A 271 -3.00 -3.26 20.77
C THR A 271 -3.24 -1.77 20.69
N ASN A 272 -4.23 -1.33 19.93
CA ASN A 272 -4.51 0.07 19.57
C ASN A 272 -3.32 0.75 18.87
N LEU A 273 -2.55 -0.01 18.09
CA LEU A 273 -1.36 0.48 17.39
C LEU A 273 -1.58 0.57 15.87
N ILE A 274 -1.10 1.67 15.32
CA ILE A 274 -0.92 1.87 13.89
C ILE A 274 0.52 1.47 13.55
N PHE A 275 0.69 0.57 12.60
CA PHE A 275 2.00 0.18 12.08
C PHE A 275 2.24 0.86 10.75
N ALA A 276 3.27 1.68 10.68
CA ALA A 276 3.69 2.34 9.46
C ALA A 276 5.14 2.01 9.13
N GLY A 277 5.39 1.73 7.87
CA GLY A 277 6.74 1.65 7.34
C GLY A 277 7.27 3.04 7.00
N THR A 278 8.55 3.28 7.20
CA THR A 278 9.22 4.54 6.89
C THR A 278 10.24 4.36 5.77
N GLY A 279 10.34 5.36 4.91
CA GLY A 279 11.23 5.36 3.76
C GLY A 279 12.70 5.57 4.10
N ASN A 280 13.48 5.70 3.05
CA ASN A 280 14.92 5.95 3.11
C ASN A 280 15.26 7.23 3.86
N PRO A 281 16.44 7.29 4.49
CA PRO A 281 17.01 8.56 4.95
C PRO A 281 17.51 9.40 3.76
N ALA A 282 17.46 10.72 3.87
CA ALA A 282 17.99 11.65 2.88
C ALA A 282 19.29 12.34 3.38
N PRO A 283 20.31 12.49 2.49
CA PRO A 283 20.43 11.90 1.15
C PRO A 283 20.75 10.41 1.19
N TRP A 284 20.73 9.71 0.03
CA TRP A 284 21.14 8.29 -0.04
C TRP A 284 22.62 8.10 0.32
N ASN A 285 23.47 9.08 -0.01
CA ASN A 285 24.89 9.07 0.39
C ASN A 285 25.02 9.03 1.92
N SER A 286 25.20 7.84 2.46
CA SER A 286 25.25 7.59 3.90
C SER A 286 26.47 8.20 4.59
N HIS A 287 27.54 8.49 3.86
CA HIS A 287 28.75 9.12 4.43
C HIS A 287 28.50 10.58 4.88
N LEU A 288 27.50 11.25 4.28
CA LEU A 288 27.10 12.60 4.69
C LEU A 288 26.30 12.63 6.00
N ARG A 289 25.73 11.48 6.42
CA ARG A 289 24.84 11.36 7.59
C ARG A 289 25.19 10.16 8.48
N PRO A 290 26.41 10.10 9.07
CA PRO A 290 26.77 9.03 10.00
C PRO A 290 25.75 8.91 11.13
N GLY A 291 25.61 7.69 11.67
CA GLY A 291 24.58 7.32 12.65
C GLY A 291 23.47 6.46 12.06
N ASP A 292 22.58 5.95 12.90
CA ASP A 292 21.50 5.04 12.46
C ASP A 292 20.38 5.75 11.69
N ASN A 293 20.25 7.07 11.85
CA ASN A 293 19.27 7.93 11.17
C ASN A 293 17.81 7.52 11.47
N LEU A 294 17.45 7.41 12.74
CA LEU A 294 16.10 7.04 13.18
C LEU A 294 15.07 8.10 12.75
N PHE A 295 13.87 7.73 12.32
CA PHE A 295 13.32 6.36 12.16
C PHE A 295 13.25 5.97 10.69
N SER A 296 14.24 6.30 9.86
CA SER A 296 14.27 5.84 8.48
C SER A 296 14.38 4.31 8.39
N SER A 297 13.93 3.74 7.27
CA SER A 297 14.01 2.32 6.93
C SER A 297 13.56 1.40 8.07
N SER A 298 12.41 1.76 8.68
CA SER A 298 11.89 1.16 9.91
C SER A 298 10.42 0.75 9.78
N THR A 299 9.97 -0.03 10.75
CA THR A 299 8.57 -0.11 11.17
C THR A 299 8.41 0.69 12.45
N VAL A 300 7.47 1.65 12.47
CA VAL A 300 7.08 2.39 13.67
C VAL A 300 5.69 1.98 14.10
N ALA A 301 5.51 1.72 15.40
CA ALA A 301 4.21 1.47 16.01
C ALA A 301 3.76 2.72 16.77
N ILE A 302 2.63 3.25 16.37
CA ILE A 302 2.11 4.53 16.85
C ILE A 302 0.80 4.28 17.57
N ASP A 303 0.65 4.79 18.79
CA ASP A 303 -0.62 4.77 19.52
C ASP A 303 -1.68 5.58 18.76
N ALA A 304 -2.80 4.95 18.42
CA ALA A 304 -3.82 5.55 17.57
C ALA A 304 -4.54 6.77 18.20
N ASP A 305 -4.54 6.88 19.52
CA ASP A 305 -5.19 7.99 20.21
C ASP A 305 -4.27 9.19 20.35
N THR A 306 -3.00 8.94 20.65
CA THR A 306 -2.05 10.01 21.00
C THR A 306 -1.08 10.37 19.88
N GLY A 307 -0.88 9.51 18.89
CA GLY A 307 0.13 9.69 17.87
C GLY A 307 1.57 9.53 18.37
N LYS A 308 1.79 8.97 19.57
CA LYS A 308 3.14 8.71 20.08
C LYS A 308 3.69 7.41 19.53
N ILE A 309 4.99 7.39 19.17
CA ILE A 309 5.69 6.15 18.84
C ILE A 309 5.84 5.36 20.13
N VAL A 310 5.28 4.14 20.15
CA VAL A 310 5.34 3.20 21.29
C VAL A 310 6.58 2.33 21.19
N TRP A 311 6.86 1.85 20.00
CA TRP A 311 8.07 1.11 19.67
C TRP A 311 8.43 1.28 18.19
N HIS A 312 9.66 0.95 17.86
CA HIS A 312 10.13 0.87 16.49
C HIS A 312 11.05 -0.33 16.30
N TYR A 313 11.17 -0.78 15.05
CA TYR A 313 12.20 -1.72 14.63
C TYR A 313 12.80 -1.23 13.32
N GLN A 314 14.11 -0.93 13.33
CA GLN A 314 14.82 -0.45 12.15
C GLN A 314 15.35 -1.61 11.33
N ASN A 315 14.76 -1.84 10.14
CA ASN A 315 15.10 -2.94 9.25
C ASN A 315 16.50 -2.75 8.64
N THR A 316 16.85 -1.52 8.26
CA THR A 316 18.14 -1.18 7.66
C THR A 316 18.73 0.06 8.34
N PRO A 317 19.44 -0.08 9.48
CA PRO A 317 20.15 1.04 10.10
C PRO A 317 21.17 1.67 9.14
N HIS A 318 21.29 3.00 9.14
CA HIS A 318 22.25 3.71 8.29
C HIS A 318 22.13 3.29 6.81
N ASP A 319 20.89 3.25 6.29
CA ASP A 319 20.61 2.79 4.93
C ASP A 319 21.34 3.66 3.90
N GLY A 320 22.20 3.07 3.09
CA GLY A 320 22.97 3.71 2.00
C GLY A 320 22.66 3.10 0.64
N TRP A 321 21.52 2.37 0.51
CA TRP A 321 21.10 1.65 -0.69
C TRP A 321 19.70 2.04 -1.16
N ASP A 322 18.99 2.90 -0.42
CA ASP A 322 17.58 3.19 -0.61
C ASP A 322 16.70 1.93 -0.47
N PHE A 323 16.94 1.15 0.57
CA PHE A 323 16.11 -0.02 0.84
C PHE A 323 14.78 0.33 1.48
N ASP A 324 14.59 1.57 1.97
CA ASP A 324 13.36 1.92 2.66
C ASP A 324 13.02 0.98 3.85
N GLY A 325 11.85 1.11 4.37
CA GLY A 325 11.21 0.22 5.33
C GLY A 325 9.71 0.34 5.23
N VAL A 326 9.21 0.83 4.08
CA VAL A 326 7.81 1.22 3.86
C VAL A 326 6.85 0.06 3.67
N ASN A 327 7.38 -1.16 3.51
CA ASN A 327 6.57 -2.34 3.28
C ASN A 327 5.57 -2.55 4.43
N GLU A 328 4.40 -3.07 4.09
CA GLU A 328 3.31 -3.33 5.02
C GLU A 328 3.72 -4.28 6.16
N PHE A 329 3.25 -3.99 7.35
CA PHE A 329 3.37 -4.85 8.53
C PHE A 329 2.05 -5.58 8.72
N VAL A 330 2.03 -6.87 8.38
CA VAL A 330 0.82 -7.71 8.38
C VAL A 330 0.71 -8.44 9.70
N SER A 331 -0.34 -8.12 10.47
CA SER A 331 -0.59 -8.76 11.78
C SER A 331 -1.09 -10.20 11.63
N PHE A 332 -0.50 -11.11 12.40
CA PHE A 332 -0.90 -12.53 12.42
C PHE A 332 -0.52 -13.20 13.75
N ASP A 333 -1.03 -14.40 13.98
CA ASP A 333 -0.67 -15.24 15.12
C ASP A 333 0.51 -16.13 14.74
N TYR A 334 1.67 -15.86 15.35
CA TYR A 334 2.91 -16.57 15.11
C TYR A 334 3.07 -17.72 16.11
N LYS A 335 3.14 -18.95 15.61
CA LYS A 335 3.49 -20.10 16.44
C LYS A 335 5.01 -20.20 16.51
N ASP A 336 5.59 -19.84 17.66
CA ASP A 336 7.03 -19.94 17.90
C ASP A 336 7.49 -21.39 17.79
N PRO A 337 8.37 -21.74 16.85
CA PRO A 337 8.81 -23.12 16.63
C PRO A 337 9.63 -23.68 17.80
N LYS A 338 10.22 -22.82 18.64
CA LYS A 338 11.04 -23.23 19.79
C LYS A 338 10.22 -23.57 21.02
N THR A 339 9.15 -22.79 21.26
CA THR A 339 8.36 -22.91 22.48
C THR A 339 6.95 -23.45 22.25
N GLY A 340 6.48 -23.48 21.00
CA GLY A 340 5.12 -23.84 20.62
C GLY A 340 4.06 -22.80 21.01
N LYS A 341 4.45 -21.69 21.65
CA LYS A 341 3.54 -20.61 22.06
C LYS A 341 3.07 -19.80 20.87
N ILE A 342 1.84 -19.32 20.96
CA ILE A 342 1.30 -18.32 20.03
C ILE A 342 1.72 -16.94 20.51
N ILE A 343 2.38 -16.19 19.63
CA ILE A 343 2.80 -14.80 19.86
C ILE A 343 2.04 -13.92 18.89
N LYS A 344 1.50 -12.81 19.37
CA LYS A 344 0.90 -11.75 18.54
C LYS A 344 2.01 -11.07 17.75
N ALA A 345 2.14 -11.38 16.46
CA ALA A 345 3.27 -10.94 15.64
C ALA A 345 2.82 -10.13 14.41
N GLY A 346 3.78 -9.51 13.79
CA GLY A 346 3.65 -8.95 12.45
C GLY A 346 4.75 -9.47 11.54
N GLY A 347 4.38 -9.75 10.29
CA GLY A 347 5.28 -10.17 9.22
C GLY A 347 5.53 -9.05 8.23
N LYS A 348 6.76 -8.91 7.76
CA LYS A 348 7.16 -7.90 6.79
C LYS A 348 8.24 -8.42 5.85
N ALA A 349 7.94 -8.50 4.56
CA ALA A 349 8.94 -8.71 3.52
C ALA A 349 9.47 -7.33 3.09
N ASP A 350 10.72 -7.05 3.42
CA ASP A 350 11.31 -5.72 3.25
C ASP A 350 12.10 -5.57 1.94
N ARG A 351 12.25 -4.34 1.45
CA ARG A 351 13.04 -4.05 0.24
C ARG A 351 14.46 -4.60 0.30
N ASN A 352 15.04 -4.65 1.48
CA ASN A 352 16.41 -5.13 1.73
C ASN A 352 16.62 -6.63 1.50
N GLY A 353 15.55 -7.39 1.19
CA GLY A 353 15.58 -8.81 0.85
C GLY A 353 15.33 -9.77 2.00
N PHE A 354 15.18 -9.27 3.22
CA PHE A 354 14.84 -10.08 4.39
C PHE A 354 13.36 -10.01 4.74
N PHE A 355 12.82 -11.12 5.19
CA PHE A 355 11.52 -11.21 5.83
C PHE A 355 11.71 -11.14 7.35
N PHE A 356 10.96 -10.28 8.00
CA PHE A 356 11.00 -10.05 9.44
C PHE A 356 9.72 -10.52 10.10
N VAL A 357 9.84 -11.13 11.27
CA VAL A 357 8.75 -11.42 12.18
C VAL A 357 9.03 -10.71 13.49
N ASN A 358 8.20 -9.76 13.86
CA ASN A 358 8.33 -9.01 15.10
C ASN A 358 7.13 -9.24 16.02
N ASP A 359 7.35 -9.29 17.32
CA ASP A 359 6.28 -9.19 18.32
C ASP A 359 5.61 -7.81 18.16
N ARG A 360 4.32 -7.79 17.78
CA ARG A 360 3.62 -6.54 17.46
C ARG A 360 3.28 -5.70 18.70
N THR A 361 3.47 -6.25 19.90
CA THR A 361 3.23 -5.52 21.16
C THR A 361 4.41 -4.65 21.60
N ASN A 362 5.64 -5.02 21.17
CA ASN A 362 6.87 -4.39 21.69
C ASN A 362 8.00 -4.24 20.65
N GLY A 363 7.79 -4.71 19.42
CA GLY A 363 8.75 -4.62 18.32
C GLY A 363 9.92 -5.63 18.35
N LYS A 364 9.97 -6.52 19.35
CA LYS A 364 11.06 -7.51 19.46
C LYS A 364 11.14 -8.38 18.21
N LEU A 365 12.35 -8.51 17.64
CA LEU A 365 12.61 -9.43 16.54
C LEU A 365 12.47 -10.89 17.01
N LEU A 366 11.57 -11.63 16.37
CA LEU A 366 11.32 -13.05 16.63
C LEU A 366 12.01 -13.94 15.59
N ASN A 367 12.06 -13.49 14.33
CA ASN A 367 12.72 -14.18 13.23
C ASN A 367 13.12 -13.20 12.12
N ALA A 368 14.21 -13.50 11.42
CA ALA A 368 14.65 -12.79 10.22
C ALA A 368 15.35 -13.75 9.28
N PHE A 369 14.92 -13.81 8.02
CA PHE A 369 15.49 -14.72 7.03
C PHE A 369 15.37 -14.12 5.62
N PRO A 370 16.29 -14.47 4.69
CA PRO A 370 16.20 -14.01 3.32
C PRO A 370 14.97 -14.61 2.61
N PHE A 371 14.19 -13.77 1.92
CA PHE A 371 13.14 -14.25 1.03
C PHE A 371 13.51 -14.10 -0.45
N VAL A 372 14.68 -13.51 -0.76
CA VAL A 372 15.32 -13.49 -2.08
C VAL A 372 16.59 -14.37 -2.05
N LYS A 373 17.04 -14.84 -3.21
CA LYS A 373 18.16 -15.79 -3.28
C LYS A 373 19.54 -15.15 -3.13
N LYS A 374 19.66 -13.86 -3.49
CA LYS A 374 20.93 -13.15 -3.44
C LYS A 374 20.83 -11.87 -2.62
N ILE A 375 21.65 -11.80 -1.58
CA ILE A 375 21.82 -10.60 -0.73
C ILE A 375 23.33 -10.36 -0.60
N THR A 376 23.78 -9.12 -0.82
CA THR A 376 25.21 -8.79 -0.80
C THR A 376 25.58 -7.77 0.27
N TRP A 377 24.62 -7.07 0.86
CA TRP A 377 24.87 -5.99 1.82
C TRP A 377 24.97 -6.49 3.27
N ALA A 378 24.35 -7.65 3.57
CA ALA A 378 24.36 -8.29 4.88
C ALA A 378 24.31 -9.82 4.75
N THR A 379 24.84 -10.54 5.74
CA THR A 379 24.82 -12.00 5.79
C THR A 379 23.66 -12.55 6.63
N GLY A 380 22.96 -11.70 7.38
CA GLY A 380 21.85 -12.06 8.26
C GLY A 380 21.62 -11.00 9.33
N TYR A 381 20.89 -11.39 10.37
CA TYR A 381 20.61 -10.56 11.54
C TYR A 381 21.06 -11.24 12.82
N ASP A 382 21.71 -10.49 13.71
CA ASP A 382 21.96 -10.92 15.08
C ASP A 382 20.63 -10.86 15.86
N MET A 383 20.13 -12.03 16.24
CA MET A 383 18.83 -12.14 16.92
C MET A 383 18.82 -11.57 18.35
N ASN A 384 19.99 -11.33 18.96
CA ASN A 384 20.09 -10.73 20.29
C ASN A 384 19.94 -9.21 20.22
N THR A 385 20.57 -8.59 19.22
CA THR A 385 20.57 -7.13 19.04
C THR A 385 19.49 -6.66 18.05
N GLY A 386 18.97 -7.55 17.22
CA GLY A 386 18.05 -7.20 16.12
C GLY A 386 18.72 -6.46 14.96
N ARG A 387 20.05 -6.42 14.91
CA ARG A 387 20.80 -5.64 13.91
C ARG A 387 21.33 -6.52 12.77
N PRO A 388 21.46 -5.95 11.55
CA PRO A 388 22.06 -6.68 10.43
C PRO A 388 23.55 -6.92 10.67
N ILE A 389 24.04 -8.06 10.18
CA ILE A 389 25.46 -8.41 10.10
C ILE A 389 25.95 -7.98 8.73
N TYR A 390 26.49 -6.76 8.63
CA TYR A 390 26.92 -6.18 7.38
C TYR A 390 28.08 -6.93 6.74
N THR A 391 28.14 -6.97 5.40
CA THR A 391 29.31 -7.41 4.65
C THR A 391 30.33 -6.29 4.56
N ALA A 392 31.62 -6.60 4.56
CA ALA A 392 32.70 -5.61 4.58
C ALA A 392 32.65 -4.66 3.36
N ASP A 393 32.39 -5.21 2.16
CA ASP A 393 32.40 -4.46 0.89
C ASP A 393 30.98 -4.17 0.35
N GLY A 394 29.95 -4.31 1.18
CA GLY A 394 28.56 -4.17 0.73
C GLY A 394 28.06 -2.72 0.61
N ARG A 395 28.78 -1.74 1.13
CA ARG A 395 28.40 -0.33 1.16
C ARG A 395 29.11 0.49 0.08
N PRO A 396 28.42 1.40 -0.65
CA PRO A 396 29.05 2.32 -1.60
C PRO A 396 30.12 3.19 -0.94
N GLY A 397 31.23 3.40 -1.63
CA GLY A 397 32.38 4.16 -1.11
C GLY A 397 32.08 5.65 -0.92
N ASN A 398 32.92 6.32 -0.12
CA ASN A 398 32.85 7.77 0.07
C ASN A 398 33.53 8.47 -1.12
N PRO A 399 32.87 9.42 -1.82
CA PRO A 399 33.52 10.22 -2.87
C PRO A 399 34.77 10.96 -2.40
N ALA A 400 34.84 11.36 -1.13
CA ALA A 400 35.97 12.05 -0.56
C ALA A 400 37.27 11.20 -0.49
N ASP A 401 37.12 9.86 -0.56
CA ASP A 401 38.26 8.93 -0.57
C ASP A 401 38.85 8.73 -1.99
N GLU A 402 38.21 9.28 -3.01
CA GLU A 402 38.61 9.16 -4.41
C GLU A 402 39.33 10.42 -4.91
N ALA A 403 40.25 10.27 -5.85
CA ALA A 403 41.14 11.32 -6.29
C ALA A 403 40.45 12.57 -6.87
N ASP A 404 39.28 12.39 -7.51
CA ASP A 404 38.50 13.50 -8.08
C ASP A 404 37.36 14.00 -7.19
N GLY A 405 37.09 13.31 -6.08
CA GLY A 405 36.04 13.66 -5.14
C GLY A 405 34.60 13.60 -5.69
N LYS A 406 34.42 13.07 -6.91
CA LYS A 406 33.12 13.13 -7.60
C LYS A 406 32.28 11.88 -7.46
N LYS A 407 32.93 10.72 -7.42
CA LYS A 407 32.27 9.43 -7.42
C LYS A 407 32.98 8.46 -6.49
N GLY A 408 32.27 7.94 -5.49
CA GLY A 408 32.80 6.92 -4.61
C GLY A 408 32.93 5.55 -5.30
N LYS A 409 33.64 4.61 -4.66
CA LYS A 409 33.77 3.22 -5.12
C LYS A 409 32.40 2.64 -5.42
N VAL A 410 32.25 2.11 -6.64
CA VAL A 410 31.04 1.40 -7.08
C VAL A 410 30.97 0.04 -6.39
N VAL A 411 29.81 -0.33 -5.90
CA VAL A 411 29.56 -1.66 -5.35
C VAL A 411 28.43 -2.34 -6.10
N PHE A 412 28.54 -3.65 -6.26
CA PHE A 412 27.42 -4.50 -6.70
C PHE A 412 26.53 -4.79 -5.50
N SER A 413 25.25 -4.41 -5.58
CA SER A 413 24.27 -4.66 -4.55
C SER A 413 23.12 -5.55 -5.06
N ALA A 414 22.78 -6.55 -4.30
CA ALA A 414 21.58 -7.36 -4.44
C ALA A 414 20.87 -7.43 -3.08
N PRO A 415 19.56 -7.16 -3.05
CA PRO A 415 18.72 -6.67 -4.15
C PRO A 415 19.12 -5.25 -4.61
N SER A 416 18.49 -4.77 -5.71
CA SER A 416 18.57 -3.37 -6.11
C SER A 416 17.80 -2.46 -5.14
N PHE A 417 17.88 -1.14 -5.32
CA PHE A 417 17.09 -0.19 -4.53
C PHE A 417 15.57 -0.39 -4.72
N LEU A 418 15.11 -0.91 -5.85
CA LEU A 418 13.70 -1.28 -6.02
C LEU A 418 13.29 -2.47 -5.14
N GLY A 419 14.28 -3.17 -4.54
CA GLY A 419 14.09 -4.10 -3.45
C GLY A 419 13.70 -5.52 -3.86
N GLY A 420 13.89 -6.46 -2.95
CA GLY A 420 13.34 -7.81 -3.07
C GLY A 420 11.81 -7.80 -3.14
N LYS A 421 11.18 -6.80 -2.55
CA LYS A 421 9.77 -6.42 -2.66
C LYS A 421 9.68 -4.90 -2.52
N ASN A 422 8.74 -4.26 -3.21
CA ASN A 422 8.51 -2.81 -3.11
C ASN A 422 7.07 -2.52 -2.65
N GLN A 423 6.32 -1.69 -3.38
CA GLN A 423 4.96 -1.27 -3.05
C GLN A 423 3.92 -2.40 -3.12
N GLN A 424 4.17 -3.41 -3.92
CA GLN A 424 3.25 -4.54 -4.12
C GLN A 424 3.00 -5.29 -2.80
N GLN A 425 1.73 -5.40 -2.39
CA GLN A 425 1.36 -5.98 -1.11
C GLN A 425 1.41 -7.50 -1.16
N MET A 426 1.96 -8.11 -0.12
CA MET A 426 1.86 -9.55 0.12
C MET A 426 0.52 -9.91 0.75
N ALA A 427 0.20 -11.20 0.83
CA ALA A 427 -0.96 -11.70 1.54
C ALA A 427 -0.57 -12.79 2.55
N TYR A 428 -1.38 -12.94 3.61
CA TYR A 428 -1.26 -14.03 4.58
C TYR A 428 -2.53 -14.85 4.60
N SER A 429 -2.43 -16.18 4.55
CA SER A 429 -3.57 -17.06 4.71
C SER A 429 -3.54 -17.77 6.06
N PRO A 430 -4.54 -17.54 6.93
CA PRO A 430 -4.65 -18.27 8.20
C PRO A 430 -4.92 -19.76 7.99
N GLN A 431 -5.41 -20.18 6.82
CA GLN A 431 -5.67 -21.59 6.51
C GLN A 431 -4.40 -22.38 6.19
N THR A 432 -3.40 -21.73 5.58
CA THR A 432 -2.12 -22.37 5.23
C THR A 432 -1.00 -22.01 6.19
N GLY A 433 -1.14 -20.92 6.95
CA GLY A 433 -0.09 -20.34 7.77
C GLY A 433 1.06 -19.71 6.97
N LEU A 434 0.86 -19.46 5.66
CA LEU A 434 1.89 -18.97 4.75
C LEU A 434 1.66 -17.52 4.36
N PHE A 435 2.78 -16.82 4.14
CA PHE A 435 2.80 -15.55 3.42
C PHE A 435 3.05 -15.80 1.93
N TYR A 436 2.37 -15.02 1.09
CA TYR A 436 2.53 -15.03 -0.36
C TYR A 436 3.15 -13.71 -0.79
N VAL A 437 4.44 -13.77 -1.15
CA VAL A 437 5.30 -12.61 -1.34
C VAL A 437 5.61 -12.44 -2.83
N PRO A 438 5.16 -11.33 -3.47
CA PRO A 438 5.55 -11.00 -4.84
C PRO A 438 6.98 -10.40 -4.82
N ALA A 439 7.97 -11.26 -4.96
CA ALA A 439 9.39 -10.95 -4.86
C ALA A 439 10.02 -10.64 -6.22
N ASN A 440 11.19 -9.99 -6.20
CA ASN A 440 12.01 -9.68 -7.38
C ASN A 440 13.48 -10.02 -7.13
N GLU A 441 14.09 -10.69 -8.11
CA GLU A 441 15.49 -11.11 -8.13
C GLU A 441 16.28 -10.21 -9.09
N TRP A 442 16.73 -9.08 -8.61
CA TRP A 442 17.54 -8.11 -9.35
C TRP A 442 18.63 -7.50 -8.49
N SER A 443 19.55 -6.80 -9.14
CA SER A 443 20.68 -6.16 -8.53
C SER A 443 20.89 -4.76 -9.09
N MET A 444 21.87 -4.07 -8.55
CA MET A 444 22.35 -2.78 -9.08
C MET A 444 23.87 -2.65 -8.89
N ASP A 445 24.48 -1.87 -9.74
CA ASP A 445 25.70 -1.16 -9.37
C ASP A 445 25.27 0.16 -8.74
N ILE A 446 25.82 0.50 -7.58
CA ILE A 446 25.49 1.74 -6.88
C ILE A 446 26.77 2.44 -6.41
N TRP A 447 26.78 3.76 -6.45
CA TRP A 447 27.88 4.59 -5.99
C TRP A 447 27.36 5.88 -5.37
N ASN A 448 28.12 6.46 -4.44
CA ASN A 448 27.80 7.75 -3.85
C ASN A 448 28.38 8.91 -4.67
N GLU A 449 27.72 10.06 -4.60
CA GLU A 449 28.10 11.32 -5.21
C GLU A 449 27.95 12.46 -4.19
N PRO A 450 28.71 13.56 -4.32
CA PRO A 450 28.46 14.78 -3.55
C PRO A 450 27.07 15.34 -3.87
N VAL A 451 26.39 15.85 -2.85
CA VAL A 451 25.09 16.53 -3.02
C VAL A 451 24.90 17.58 -1.95
N ALA A 452 24.23 18.66 -2.30
CA ALA A 452 23.78 19.70 -1.38
C ALA A 452 22.25 19.82 -1.43
N TYR A 453 21.63 20.01 -0.27
CA TYR A 453 20.20 20.21 -0.19
C TYR A 453 19.75 21.49 -0.89
N LYS A 454 18.72 21.36 -1.72
CA LYS A 454 17.98 22.47 -2.29
C LYS A 454 16.48 22.15 -2.23
N LYS A 455 15.68 23.00 -1.58
CA LYS A 455 14.23 22.80 -1.44
C LYS A 455 13.57 22.53 -2.79
N GLY A 456 12.80 21.45 -2.88
CA GLY A 456 12.05 21.06 -4.09
C GLY A 456 12.89 20.44 -5.20
N ALA A 457 14.18 20.16 -4.97
CA ALA A 457 15.05 19.44 -5.90
C ALA A 457 15.42 18.07 -5.36
N ALA A 458 15.79 17.16 -6.26
CA ALA A 458 16.25 15.82 -5.89
C ALA A 458 17.51 15.91 -4.99
N TYR A 459 17.48 15.19 -3.87
CA TYR A 459 18.53 15.17 -2.84
C TYR A 459 19.01 13.74 -2.61
N LEU A 460 19.57 13.12 -3.65
CA LEU A 460 20.01 11.72 -3.64
C LEU A 460 21.47 11.58 -3.21
N GLY A 461 22.40 12.18 -3.92
CA GLY A 461 23.83 11.99 -3.69
C GLY A 461 24.31 10.57 -4.02
N ALA A 462 23.67 9.92 -4.99
CA ALA A 462 24.01 8.59 -5.45
C ALA A 462 23.62 8.40 -6.92
N GLY A 463 24.34 7.51 -7.61
CA GLY A 463 23.99 7.01 -8.92
C GLY A 463 23.92 5.49 -8.91
N PHE A 464 23.20 4.92 -9.88
CA PHE A 464 22.97 3.47 -9.94
C PHE A 464 22.71 2.97 -11.37
N THR A 465 22.86 1.66 -11.56
CA THR A 465 22.42 0.93 -12.75
C THR A 465 21.77 -0.37 -12.33
N ILE A 466 20.48 -0.56 -12.63
CA ILE A 466 19.76 -1.80 -12.28
C ILE A 466 20.09 -2.90 -13.28
N LYS A 467 20.26 -4.12 -12.77
CA LYS A 467 20.61 -5.31 -13.54
C LYS A 467 19.74 -6.51 -13.14
N ALA A 468 19.38 -7.32 -14.11
CA ALA A 468 18.83 -8.64 -13.85
C ALA A 468 19.94 -9.57 -13.31
N ILE A 469 19.57 -10.47 -12.38
CA ILE A 469 20.47 -11.52 -11.88
C ILE A 469 20.32 -12.79 -12.71
N HIS A 470 19.11 -13.07 -13.19
CA HIS A 470 18.77 -14.26 -13.96
C HIS A 470 18.31 -13.89 -15.36
N ASP A 471 18.62 -14.75 -16.35
CA ASP A 471 18.20 -14.54 -17.73
C ASP A 471 16.72 -14.86 -17.94
N ASP A 472 16.19 -15.84 -17.19
CA ASP A 472 14.85 -16.39 -17.34
C ASP A 472 13.77 -15.68 -16.54
N HIS A 473 14.13 -14.91 -15.47
CA HIS A 473 13.16 -14.23 -14.62
C HIS A 473 13.74 -13.07 -13.84
N ILE A 474 12.87 -12.15 -13.43
CA ILE A 474 13.10 -11.17 -12.36
C ILE A 474 12.05 -11.38 -11.26
N GLY A 475 10.76 -11.44 -11.63
CA GLY A 475 9.67 -11.63 -10.69
C GLY A 475 9.56 -13.08 -10.20
N VAL A 476 9.17 -13.25 -8.94
CA VAL A 476 8.89 -14.57 -8.35
C VAL A 476 7.80 -14.43 -7.30
N LEU A 477 6.66 -15.08 -7.49
CA LEU A 477 5.71 -15.23 -6.37
C LEU A 477 6.16 -16.38 -5.48
N ARG A 478 6.35 -16.13 -4.18
CA ARG A 478 6.81 -17.11 -3.20
C ARG A 478 5.80 -17.34 -2.09
N ALA A 479 5.55 -18.60 -1.76
CA ALA A 479 4.89 -18.99 -0.52
C ALA A 479 5.96 -19.25 0.55
N VAL A 480 5.92 -18.49 1.63
CA VAL A 480 6.94 -18.44 2.68
C VAL A 480 6.34 -18.85 4.02
N ASP A 481 6.96 -19.79 4.71
CA ASP A 481 6.63 -20.15 6.09
C ASP A 481 7.34 -19.17 7.04
N PRO A 482 6.62 -18.33 7.79
CA PRO A 482 7.22 -17.33 8.66
C PRO A 482 7.96 -17.93 9.87
N ALA A 483 7.63 -19.15 10.26
CA ALA A 483 8.26 -19.81 11.40
C ALA A 483 9.64 -20.38 11.06
N THR A 484 9.79 -20.94 9.87
CA THR A 484 11.00 -21.63 9.45
C THR A 484 11.84 -20.87 8.43
N GLY A 485 11.24 -19.87 7.76
CA GLY A 485 11.85 -19.18 6.62
C GLY A 485 11.87 -20.00 5.34
N LYS A 486 11.21 -21.17 5.33
CA LYS A 486 11.18 -22.05 4.16
C LYS A 486 10.32 -21.46 3.05
N ILE A 487 10.86 -21.40 1.83
CA ILE A 487 10.11 -21.21 0.62
C ILE A 487 9.43 -22.55 0.29
N VAL A 488 8.11 -22.61 0.42
CA VAL A 488 7.30 -23.83 0.22
C VAL A 488 7.14 -24.12 -1.27
N TRP A 489 6.86 -23.07 -2.06
CA TRP A 489 6.83 -23.10 -3.51
C TRP A 489 7.13 -21.70 -4.10
N GLU A 490 7.50 -21.66 -5.36
CA GLU A 490 7.75 -20.41 -6.09
C GLU A 490 7.28 -20.50 -7.54
N ASN A 491 6.75 -19.37 -8.06
CA ASN A 491 6.37 -19.20 -9.46
C ASN A 491 7.18 -18.05 -10.07
N LYS A 492 8.02 -18.36 -11.03
CA LYS A 492 8.87 -17.40 -11.73
C LYS A 492 8.07 -16.60 -12.76
N ASN A 493 8.46 -15.35 -12.97
CA ASN A 493 7.93 -14.45 -13.99
C ASN A 493 9.08 -13.71 -14.68
N TYR A 494 9.01 -13.59 -16.01
CA TYR A 494 10.10 -12.97 -16.79
C TYR A 494 10.35 -11.51 -16.40
N ALA A 495 9.28 -10.70 -16.35
CA ALA A 495 9.34 -9.32 -15.90
C ALA A 495 9.15 -9.23 -14.37
N PRO A 496 9.57 -8.12 -13.73
CA PRO A 496 9.44 -7.94 -12.29
C PRO A 496 7.97 -7.88 -11.86
N LEU A 497 7.59 -8.61 -10.80
CA LEU A 497 6.26 -8.50 -10.21
C LEU A 497 6.12 -7.14 -9.51
N TRP A 498 5.04 -6.43 -9.82
CA TRP A 498 4.74 -5.10 -9.24
C TRP A 498 3.31 -4.98 -8.73
N GLY A 499 2.48 -6.01 -8.94
CA GLY A 499 1.11 -6.14 -8.43
C GLY A 499 1.05 -6.86 -7.09
N GLY A 500 0.06 -6.49 -6.28
CA GLY A 500 -0.19 -7.15 -5.00
C GLY A 500 -0.92 -8.48 -5.14
N VAL A 501 -1.09 -9.16 -4.01
CA VAL A 501 -1.64 -10.51 -3.90
C VAL A 501 -2.96 -10.50 -3.12
N LEU A 502 -3.90 -11.35 -3.52
CA LEU A 502 -5.12 -11.69 -2.81
C LEU A 502 -5.12 -13.18 -2.48
N THR A 503 -5.48 -13.56 -1.25
CA THR A 503 -5.75 -14.96 -0.88
C THR A 503 -7.19 -15.14 -0.43
N THR A 504 -7.77 -16.33 -0.64
CA THR A 504 -9.18 -16.62 -0.32
C THR A 504 -9.35 -17.93 0.41
N ALA A 505 -10.43 -18.05 1.17
CA ALA A 505 -10.85 -19.30 1.81
C ALA A 505 -11.20 -20.42 0.81
N GLY A 506 -11.34 -20.09 -0.48
CA GLY A 506 -11.43 -21.06 -1.58
C GLY A 506 -10.12 -21.78 -1.89
N GLY A 507 -9.03 -21.49 -1.16
CA GLY A 507 -7.72 -22.11 -1.33
C GLY A 507 -6.94 -21.56 -2.51
N LEU A 508 -7.23 -20.34 -2.92
CA LEU A 508 -6.63 -19.68 -4.09
C LEU A 508 -5.81 -18.45 -3.71
N ILE A 509 -4.81 -18.21 -4.54
CA ILE A 509 -4.05 -16.97 -4.61
C ILE A 509 -4.33 -16.33 -5.96
N PHE A 510 -4.66 -15.03 -5.96
CA PHE A 510 -4.75 -14.22 -7.18
C PHE A 510 -3.66 -13.15 -7.17
N TYR A 511 -2.98 -13.01 -8.31
CA TYR A 511 -1.96 -11.97 -8.50
C TYR A 511 -1.86 -11.58 -9.98
N GLY A 512 -1.41 -10.34 -10.21
CA GLY A 512 -1.20 -9.83 -11.56
C GLY A 512 0.26 -9.88 -11.99
N THR A 513 0.50 -10.00 -13.30
CA THR A 513 1.83 -9.91 -13.89
C THR A 513 1.98 -8.64 -14.74
N PRO A 514 3.22 -8.14 -14.95
CA PRO A 514 3.46 -7.01 -15.84
C PRO A 514 2.97 -7.24 -17.26
N GLU A 515 3.03 -8.49 -17.74
CA GLU A 515 2.55 -8.89 -19.06
C GLU A 515 1.02 -8.84 -19.20
N GLY A 516 0.31 -8.50 -18.11
CA GLY A 516 -1.14 -8.30 -18.08
C GLY A 516 -1.95 -9.56 -17.78
N PHE A 517 -1.34 -10.62 -17.28
CA PHE A 517 -2.09 -11.80 -16.83
C PHE A 517 -2.54 -11.64 -15.38
N LEU A 518 -3.84 -11.76 -15.15
CA LEU A 518 -4.37 -12.09 -13.83
C LEU A 518 -4.36 -13.61 -13.71
N LYS A 519 -3.66 -14.12 -12.68
CA LYS A 519 -3.48 -15.56 -12.45
C LYS A 519 -4.18 -16.00 -11.17
N GLY A 520 -4.82 -17.17 -11.22
CA GLY A 520 -5.37 -17.90 -10.08
C GLY A 520 -4.58 -19.18 -9.84
N VAL A 521 -3.91 -19.29 -8.69
CA VAL A 521 -3.07 -20.44 -8.35
C VAL A 521 -3.53 -21.11 -7.06
N ASP A 522 -3.26 -22.40 -6.94
CA ASP A 522 -3.51 -23.17 -5.73
C ASP A 522 -2.61 -22.67 -4.58
N ALA A 523 -3.19 -22.31 -3.45
CA ALA A 523 -2.47 -21.71 -2.33
C ALA A 523 -1.43 -22.63 -1.70
N LYS A 524 -1.63 -23.96 -1.75
CA LYS A 524 -0.73 -24.94 -1.14
C LYS A 524 0.44 -25.33 -2.03
N THR A 525 0.23 -25.33 -3.35
CA THR A 525 1.18 -25.91 -4.32
C THR A 525 1.76 -24.91 -5.30
N GLY A 526 1.16 -23.71 -5.43
CA GLY A 526 1.53 -22.73 -6.44
C GLY A 526 1.07 -23.11 -7.86
N LYS A 527 0.42 -24.26 -8.06
CA LYS A 527 -0.04 -24.68 -9.39
C LYS A 527 -1.00 -23.67 -9.98
N GLU A 528 -0.70 -23.17 -11.20
CA GLU A 528 -1.62 -22.33 -11.96
C GLU A 528 -2.87 -23.15 -12.36
N LEU A 529 -4.03 -22.63 -11.99
CA LEU A 529 -5.34 -23.24 -12.24
C LEU A 529 -6.16 -22.42 -13.25
N TRP A 530 -5.85 -21.14 -13.38
CA TRP A 530 -6.53 -20.21 -14.27
C TRP A 530 -5.67 -18.99 -14.54
N SER A 531 -5.78 -18.42 -15.73
CA SER A 531 -5.20 -17.12 -16.08
C SER A 531 -6.03 -16.42 -17.15
N PHE A 532 -5.98 -15.08 -17.15
CA PHE A 532 -6.63 -14.25 -18.14
C PHE A 532 -5.77 -13.03 -18.49
N GLN A 533 -5.60 -12.75 -19.79
CA GLN A 533 -4.85 -11.61 -20.31
C GLN A 533 -5.76 -10.37 -20.38
N THR A 534 -5.40 -9.28 -19.67
CA THR A 534 -6.19 -8.06 -19.55
C THR A 534 -5.79 -6.94 -20.54
N GLY A 535 -4.77 -7.17 -21.36
CA GLY A 535 -4.32 -6.24 -22.40
C GLY A 535 -3.26 -5.24 -21.97
N THR A 536 -3.05 -5.02 -20.66
CA THR A 536 -1.98 -4.17 -20.10
C THR A 536 -1.51 -4.72 -18.78
N GLY A 537 -0.30 -4.34 -18.34
CA GLY A 537 0.32 -4.84 -17.12
C GLY A 537 -0.51 -4.59 -15.86
N ILE A 538 -0.43 -5.50 -14.90
CA ILE A 538 -1.14 -5.43 -13.62
C ILE A 538 -0.14 -5.10 -12.53
N VAL A 539 -0.31 -3.93 -11.92
CA VAL A 539 0.53 -3.40 -10.83
C VAL A 539 -0.27 -3.10 -9.55
N ALA A 540 -1.56 -3.43 -9.56
CA ALA A 540 -2.49 -3.29 -8.45
C ALA A 540 -2.79 -4.64 -7.79
N PRO A 541 -3.22 -4.65 -6.51
CA PRO A 541 -3.71 -5.87 -5.87
C PRO A 541 -5.15 -6.18 -6.28
N PRO A 542 -5.50 -7.46 -6.53
CA PRO A 542 -6.88 -7.89 -6.70
C PRO A 542 -7.69 -7.81 -5.41
N VAL A 543 -9.02 -7.71 -5.54
CA VAL A 543 -9.98 -7.83 -4.44
C VAL A 543 -11.12 -8.75 -4.81
N THR A 544 -11.87 -9.26 -3.82
CA THR A 544 -13.06 -10.09 -4.03
C THR A 544 -14.17 -9.72 -3.08
N TRP A 545 -15.42 -9.80 -3.56
CA TRP A 545 -16.64 -9.56 -2.78
C TRP A 545 -17.79 -10.46 -3.28
N GLU A 546 -18.86 -10.55 -2.52
CA GLU A 546 -20.07 -11.24 -2.91
C GLU A 546 -21.23 -10.24 -3.02
N GLN A 547 -21.94 -10.26 -4.16
CA GLN A 547 -23.13 -9.43 -4.38
C GLN A 547 -24.22 -10.27 -5.04
N ASP A 548 -25.45 -10.18 -4.53
CA ASP A 548 -26.62 -10.95 -5.00
C ASP A 548 -26.34 -12.48 -5.08
N GLY A 549 -25.57 -13.00 -4.12
CA GLY A 549 -25.21 -14.41 -4.04
C GLY A 549 -24.12 -14.87 -5.02
N GLU A 550 -23.45 -13.95 -5.74
CA GLU A 550 -22.34 -14.23 -6.64
C GLU A 550 -21.03 -13.67 -6.10
N GLN A 551 -19.99 -14.49 -6.03
CA GLN A 551 -18.63 -14.03 -5.75
C GLN A 551 -18.00 -13.44 -7.01
N MET A 552 -17.42 -12.27 -6.89
CA MET A 552 -16.70 -11.56 -7.95
C MET A 552 -15.27 -11.24 -7.54
N ILE A 553 -14.39 -11.08 -8.53
CA ILE A 553 -13.00 -10.64 -8.35
C ILE A 553 -12.79 -9.42 -9.22
N ALA A 554 -12.19 -8.37 -8.66
CA ALA A 554 -11.78 -7.18 -9.40
C ALA A 554 -10.27 -6.98 -9.35
N VAL A 555 -9.72 -6.41 -10.42
CA VAL A 555 -8.35 -5.94 -10.49
C VAL A 555 -8.26 -4.68 -11.35
N THR A 556 -7.50 -3.71 -10.87
CA THR A 556 -7.12 -2.53 -11.66
C THR A 556 -5.90 -2.88 -12.51
N THR A 557 -5.91 -2.49 -13.78
CA THR A 557 -4.85 -2.77 -14.74
C THR A 557 -4.31 -1.50 -15.37
N GLY A 558 -3.02 -1.46 -15.68
CA GLY A 558 -2.35 -0.33 -16.30
C GLY A 558 -0.88 -0.30 -15.92
N TRP A 559 0.00 -0.70 -16.86
CA TRP A 559 1.43 -0.72 -16.64
C TRP A 559 2.00 0.68 -16.37
N GLY A 560 2.99 0.77 -15.47
CA GLY A 560 3.66 2.01 -15.07
C GLY A 560 4.18 1.90 -13.64
N GLY A 561 4.36 3.02 -12.97
CA GLY A 561 5.00 3.09 -11.67
C GLY A 561 6.53 3.20 -11.79
N ALA A 562 7.26 2.90 -10.72
CA ALA A 562 8.69 3.11 -10.65
C ALA A 562 9.52 2.22 -11.61
N VAL A 563 9.04 1.00 -11.93
CA VAL A 563 9.82 0.04 -12.72
C VAL A 563 10.23 0.55 -14.11
N PRO A 564 9.32 1.05 -14.96
CA PRO A 564 9.72 1.54 -16.28
C PRO A 564 10.52 2.85 -16.25
N LEU A 565 10.52 3.58 -15.15
CA LEU A 565 11.23 4.87 -15.04
C LEU A 565 12.73 4.73 -14.82
N TRP A 566 13.17 3.65 -14.19
CA TRP A 566 14.54 3.54 -13.67
C TRP A 566 15.51 2.78 -14.58
N GLY A 567 15.06 2.29 -15.72
CA GLY A 567 15.89 1.84 -16.83
C GLY A 567 16.81 0.63 -16.57
N GLY A 568 17.95 0.63 -17.24
CA GLY A 568 18.92 -0.45 -17.23
C GLY A 568 18.42 -1.71 -17.96
N ASP A 569 18.91 -2.88 -17.58
CA ASP A 569 18.50 -4.15 -18.18
C ASP A 569 17.04 -4.48 -17.93
N VAL A 570 16.49 -3.96 -16.82
CA VAL A 570 15.07 -4.12 -16.49
C VAL A 570 14.20 -3.43 -17.53
N ALA A 571 14.57 -2.23 -17.98
CA ALA A 571 13.80 -1.52 -19.01
C ALA A 571 13.72 -2.32 -20.32
N LYS A 572 14.78 -3.04 -20.70
CA LYS A 572 14.75 -3.90 -21.88
C LYS A 572 13.74 -5.04 -21.78
N ARG A 573 13.45 -5.52 -20.56
CA ARG A 573 12.47 -6.58 -20.31
C ARG A 573 11.02 -6.09 -20.26
N VAL A 574 10.80 -4.80 -20.05
CA VAL A 574 9.47 -4.22 -19.79
C VAL A 574 9.05 -3.13 -20.77
N ASN A 575 9.93 -2.64 -21.65
CA ASN A 575 9.63 -1.54 -22.59
C ASN A 575 8.64 -1.92 -23.71
N TYR A 576 8.37 -3.20 -23.89
CA TYR A 576 7.33 -3.69 -24.80
C TYR A 576 5.95 -3.73 -24.16
N LEU A 577 5.86 -3.47 -22.85
CA LEU A 577 4.60 -3.52 -22.11
C LEU A 577 3.82 -2.23 -22.33
N GLU A 578 2.58 -2.39 -22.78
CA GLU A 578 1.71 -1.26 -23.07
C GLU A 578 1.19 -0.63 -21.76
N GLN A 579 1.19 0.70 -21.74
CA GLN A 579 0.48 1.47 -20.73
C GLN A 579 -1.02 1.37 -20.97
N GLY A 580 -1.81 1.72 -19.97
CA GLY A 580 -3.25 1.72 -20.07
C GLY A 580 -3.88 1.98 -18.72
N GLY A 581 -5.19 1.89 -18.65
CA GLY A 581 -5.90 2.03 -17.40
C GLY A 581 -7.32 1.51 -17.53
N SER A 582 -7.61 0.44 -16.81
CA SER A 582 -8.95 -0.13 -16.72
C SER A 582 -9.14 -0.89 -15.42
N VAL A 583 -10.38 -1.17 -15.09
CA VAL A 583 -10.75 -2.15 -14.08
C VAL A 583 -11.43 -3.32 -14.78
N TRP A 584 -11.08 -4.53 -14.38
CA TRP A 584 -11.68 -5.77 -14.83
C TRP A 584 -12.36 -6.47 -13.67
N VAL A 585 -13.55 -7.00 -13.91
CA VAL A 585 -14.30 -7.81 -12.96
C VAL A 585 -14.61 -9.16 -13.57
N PHE A 586 -14.42 -10.21 -12.77
CA PHE A 586 -14.62 -11.60 -13.13
C PHE A 586 -15.66 -12.25 -12.22
N LYS A 587 -16.38 -13.24 -12.76
CA LYS A 587 -17.34 -14.08 -12.02
C LYS A 587 -17.34 -15.49 -12.58
N LEU A 588 -17.93 -16.43 -11.83
CA LEU A 588 -18.14 -17.77 -12.34
C LEU A 588 -19.18 -17.76 -13.47
N HIS A 589 -18.85 -18.44 -14.57
CA HIS A 589 -19.81 -18.75 -15.62
C HIS A 589 -20.88 -19.70 -15.04
N LYS A 590 -22.16 -19.32 -15.16
CA LYS A 590 -23.28 -20.21 -14.90
C LYS A 590 -23.54 -20.98 -16.18
N GLY A 591 -23.19 -22.28 -16.18
CA GLY A 591 -23.44 -23.20 -17.30
C GLY A 591 -24.91 -23.29 -17.67
#